data_55250162e52677f76ab85906f77876c5
#
_entry.id   55250162e52677f76ab85906f77876c5
#
_cell.length_a   1.000
_cell.length_b   1.000
_cell.length_c   1.000
_cell.angle_alpha   90.00
_cell.angle_beta   90.00
_cell.angle_gamma   90.00
#
_symmetry.space_group_name_H-M   'P 1'
#
loop_
_entity.id
_entity.type
_entity.pdbx_description
1 polymer ?
#
loop_
_entity_poly.entity_id
_entity_poly.type
_entity_poly.pdbx_seq_one_letter_code
_entity_poly.pdbx_strand_id
1 'polypeptide(L)'
;MSQDPKTKLSSQGTDFTPTIHNDTYDFIKPEQFHLEDRTVFVTGASKGIGRDTSIGFARAGASNIAIGARSDMTDLAKEMKEAAKKAGRKEPNVISIKLDVSDQESVDDAAKQIEKEFGELDILINNAGYLEEFKKIGESDPADWWRVWEVNIKGPYLVARATIPLLKKKSQGLKTILNVSSVGAHFLLTGASGYQMGKLALIRFSEFINAEYENDGLLSYAVHPGGVATELAKGMPEYMHSVLSDQPALAGDSFVWLTAERREWLAGRYVAATWDMNELLDKRENIEKNDLLRIRLDVGQ
;
A
#
# COMPACT_ATOMS: atom_id res chain seq x y z
N MET A 1 -17.79 10.05 29.16
CA MET A 1 -16.50 9.53 29.64
C MET A 1 -15.50 9.79 28.52
N SER A 2 -14.60 10.76 28.70
CA SER A 2 -13.50 11.02 27.77
C SER A 2 -12.48 9.89 27.92
N GLN A 3 -12.45 8.99 26.96
CA GLN A 3 -11.36 7.99 26.91
C GLN A 3 -10.12 8.71 26.37
N ASP A 4 -9.05 8.75 27.16
CA ASP A 4 -7.76 9.29 26.74
C ASP A 4 -7.31 8.55 25.45
N PRO A 5 -7.18 9.26 24.31
CA PRO A 5 -6.80 8.63 23.05
C PRO A 5 -5.43 7.90 23.10
N LYS A 6 -4.54 8.34 24.00
CA LYS A 6 -3.18 7.80 24.13
C LYS A 6 -3.14 6.39 24.71
N THR A 7 -4.04 6.04 25.63
CA THR A 7 -4.02 4.71 26.29
C THR A 7 -4.54 3.57 25.41
N LYS A 8 -5.29 3.91 24.32
CA LYS A 8 -5.81 2.90 23.37
C LYS A 8 -4.92 2.69 22.14
N LEU A 9 -4.01 3.61 21.84
CA LEU A 9 -3.16 3.50 20.64
C LEU A 9 -2.06 2.43 20.79
N SER A 10 -1.50 2.23 21.97
CA SER A 10 -0.47 1.20 22.23
C SER A 10 -0.99 -0.22 22.00
N SER A 11 -2.27 -0.48 22.30
CA SER A 11 -2.90 -1.79 22.05
C SER A 11 -3.20 -2.08 20.59
N GLN A 12 -2.95 -1.12 19.68
CA GLN A 12 -3.28 -1.19 18.24
C GLN A 12 -2.03 -1.35 17.36
N GLY A 13 -0.89 -1.62 17.99
CA GLY A 13 0.36 -1.92 17.30
C GLY A 13 1.07 -0.70 16.70
N THR A 14 0.72 0.53 17.09
CA THR A 14 1.43 1.73 16.61
C THR A 14 2.87 1.79 17.09
N ASP A 15 3.18 1.11 18.19
CA ASP A 15 4.47 1.00 18.88
C ASP A 15 4.99 -0.46 18.90
N PHE A 16 4.68 -1.25 17.85
CA PHE A 16 5.11 -2.65 17.77
C PHE A 16 6.63 -2.81 17.74
N THR A 17 7.33 -1.86 17.11
CA THR A 17 8.78 -1.71 17.21
C THR A 17 9.10 -0.58 18.20
N PRO A 18 10.17 -0.70 19.04
CA PRO A 18 10.59 0.37 19.96
C PRO A 18 10.89 1.69 19.24
N THR A 19 11.53 1.62 18.08
CA THR A 19 11.82 2.80 17.24
C THR A 19 10.68 3.04 16.26
N ILE A 20 10.20 4.29 16.21
CA ILE A 20 9.16 4.74 15.27
C ILE A 20 9.73 5.87 14.42
N HIS A 21 9.59 5.74 13.11
CA HIS A 21 10.08 6.70 12.14
C HIS A 21 8.94 7.58 11.58
N ASN A 22 9.27 8.82 11.24
CA ASN A 22 8.39 9.75 10.53
C ASN A 22 8.96 10.19 9.16
N ASP A 23 10.18 9.76 8.83
CA ASP A 23 10.84 9.98 7.54
C ASP A 23 11.66 8.73 7.17
N THR A 24 12.09 8.66 5.91
CA THR A 24 12.96 7.60 5.42
C THR A 24 14.26 7.51 6.23
N TYR A 25 14.82 6.32 6.33
CA TYR A 25 16.07 6.07 7.07
C TYR A 25 16.93 5.03 6.33
N ASP A 26 18.21 4.94 6.72
CA ASP A 26 19.20 4.21 5.92
C ASP A 26 18.81 2.78 5.59
N PHE A 27 18.20 2.06 6.52
CA PHE A 27 17.87 0.63 6.34
C PHE A 27 16.86 0.34 5.23
N ILE A 28 15.96 1.29 4.91
CA ILE A 28 14.91 1.11 3.88
C ILE A 28 15.19 1.86 2.58
N LYS A 29 16.33 2.55 2.45
CA LYS A 29 16.64 3.33 1.25
C LYS A 29 16.57 2.47 -0.01
N PRO A 30 15.81 2.88 -1.04
CA PRO A 30 15.64 2.13 -2.28
C PRO A 30 16.95 1.78 -3.00
N GLU A 31 17.97 2.62 -2.88
CA GLU A 31 19.27 2.41 -3.52
C GLU A 31 19.99 1.15 -3.06
N GLN A 32 19.59 0.58 -1.93
CA GLN A 32 20.15 -0.68 -1.41
C GLN A 32 19.56 -1.93 -2.09
N PHE A 33 18.46 -1.77 -2.82
CA PHE A 33 17.78 -2.89 -3.49
C PHE A 33 18.12 -2.93 -4.98
N HIS A 34 17.95 -4.11 -5.57
CA HIS A 34 18.26 -4.41 -6.95
C HIS A 34 17.03 -4.99 -7.63
N LEU A 35 16.24 -4.10 -8.27
CA LEU A 35 15.00 -4.47 -8.94
C LEU A 35 15.14 -4.49 -10.46
N GLU A 36 16.37 -4.66 -10.95
CA GLU A 36 16.63 -4.92 -12.37
C GLU A 36 15.82 -6.15 -12.81
N ASP A 37 15.21 -6.08 -14.00
CA ASP A 37 14.31 -7.09 -14.56
C ASP A 37 12.99 -7.29 -13.80
N ARG A 38 12.61 -6.32 -12.94
CA ARG A 38 11.31 -6.32 -12.25
C ARG A 38 10.35 -5.34 -12.89
N THR A 39 9.09 -5.78 -12.90
CA THR A 39 7.94 -5.00 -13.40
C THR A 39 7.03 -4.65 -12.22
N VAL A 40 6.74 -3.37 -12.06
CA VAL A 40 5.93 -2.83 -10.95
C VAL A 40 4.71 -2.10 -11.49
N PHE A 41 3.57 -2.24 -10.82
CA PHE A 41 2.38 -1.45 -11.08
C PHE A 41 1.91 -0.72 -9.81
N VAL A 42 1.77 0.61 -9.89
CA VAL A 42 1.30 1.46 -8.78
C VAL A 42 0.01 2.15 -9.16
N THR A 43 -1.07 1.93 -8.39
CA THR A 43 -2.34 2.64 -8.56
C THR A 43 -2.40 3.91 -7.71
N GLY A 44 -3.11 4.96 -8.18
CA GLY A 44 -3.15 6.24 -7.48
C GLY A 44 -1.80 6.97 -7.46
N ALA A 45 -1.00 6.79 -8.50
CA ALA A 45 0.38 7.25 -8.56
C ALA A 45 0.57 8.76 -8.77
N SER A 46 -0.48 9.51 -9.15
CA SER A 46 -0.32 10.92 -9.59
C SER A 46 0.14 11.89 -8.50
N LYS A 47 -0.01 11.54 -7.22
CA LYS A 47 0.34 12.41 -6.08
C LYS A 47 0.53 11.62 -4.78
N GLY A 48 1.08 12.30 -3.76
CA GLY A 48 1.24 11.77 -2.41
C GLY A 48 2.02 10.46 -2.38
N ILE A 49 1.59 9.51 -1.56
CA ILE A 49 2.27 8.25 -1.31
C ILE A 49 2.53 7.46 -2.60
N GLY A 50 1.54 7.35 -3.50
CA GLY A 50 1.72 6.60 -4.75
C GLY A 50 2.78 7.19 -5.66
N ARG A 51 2.91 8.53 -5.68
CA ARG A 51 3.97 9.24 -6.42
C ARG A 51 5.36 8.92 -5.86
N ASP A 52 5.54 9.07 -4.54
CA ASP A 52 6.81 8.79 -3.89
C ASP A 52 7.18 7.30 -3.96
N THR A 53 6.20 6.40 -3.85
CA THR A 53 6.39 4.96 -4.09
C THR A 53 6.92 4.69 -5.49
N SER A 54 6.35 5.32 -6.53
CA SER A 54 6.79 5.14 -7.92
C SER A 54 8.23 5.62 -8.12
N ILE A 55 8.60 6.74 -7.51
CA ILE A 55 9.98 7.27 -7.50
C ILE A 55 10.91 6.31 -6.74
N GLY A 56 10.48 5.76 -5.60
CA GLY A 56 11.23 4.78 -4.83
C GLY A 56 11.58 3.53 -5.66
N PHE A 57 10.63 2.98 -6.39
CA PHE A 57 10.89 1.84 -7.30
C PHE A 57 11.88 2.20 -8.43
N ALA A 58 11.81 3.40 -8.97
CA ALA A 58 12.79 3.86 -9.97
C ALA A 58 14.20 3.98 -9.35
N ARG A 59 14.34 4.49 -8.12
CA ARG A 59 15.59 4.55 -7.37
C ARG A 59 16.15 3.16 -7.04
N ALA A 60 15.28 2.17 -6.82
CA ALA A 60 15.64 0.77 -6.61
C ALA A 60 16.05 0.04 -7.91
N GLY A 61 15.92 0.67 -9.08
CA GLY A 61 16.33 0.12 -10.37
C GLY A 61 15.30 -0.76 -11.05
N ALA A 62 13.99 -0.67 -10.71
CA ALA A 62 12.94 -1.40 -11.41
C ALA A 62 12.98 -1.11 -12.91
N SER A 63 13.01 -2.16 -13.74
CA SER A 63 13.17 -2.00 -15.20
C SER A 63 11.90 -1.49 -15.87
N ASN A 64 10.74 -1.93 -15.40
CA ASN A 64 9.45 -1.54 -15.96
C ASN A 64 8.52 -1.04 -14.85
N ILE A 65 7.92 0.13 -15.03
CA ILE A 65 7.00 0.70 -14.05
C ILE A 65 5.75 1.21 -14.75
N ALA A 66 4.61 0.59 -14.47
CA ALA A 66 3.30 1.11 -14.81
C ALA A 66 2.80 2.01 -13.69
N ILE A 67 2.37 3.20 -14.01
CA ILE A 67 1.74 4.14 -13.09
C ILE A 67 0.30 4.40 -13.55
N GLY A 68 -0.67 4.23 -12.64
CA GLY A 68 -2.09 4.37 -12.95
C GLY A 68 -2.76 5.45 -12.10
N ALA A 69 -3.45 6.39 -12.73
CA ALA A 69 -4.29 7.39 -12.06
C ALA A 69 -5.30 8.02 -13.04
N ARG A 70 -6.27 8.74 -12.49
CA ARG A 70 -7.24 9.52 -13.30
C ARG A 70 -6.62 10.77 -13.91
N SER A 71 -5.62 11.36 -13.24
CA SER A 71 -4.93 12.59 -13.65
C SER A 71 -3.72 12.28 -14.55
N ASP A 72 -3.24 13.28 -15.29
CA ASP A 72 -2.00 13.20 -16.06
C ASP A 72 -0.78 12.94 -15.13
N MET A 73 0.18 12.15 -15.62
CA MET A 73 1.38 11.73 -14.90
C MET A 73 2.67 11.91 -15.74
N THR A 74 2.61 12.72 -16.79
CA THR A 74 3.74 12.96 -17.70
C THR A 74 4.98 13.48 -16.96
N ASP A 75 4.79 14.39 -16.01
CA ASP A 75 5.90 14.96 -15.23
C ASP A 75 6.45 13.94 -14.23
N LEU A 76 5.60 13.11 -13.63
CA LEU A 76 6.04 12.02 -12.76
C LEU A 76 6.93 11.02 -13.52
N ALA A 77 6.55 10.64 -14.74
CA ALA A 77 7.35 9.72 -15.54
C ALA A 77 8.76 10.27 -15.86
N LYS A 78 8.90 11.58 -16.09
CA LYS A 78 10.22 12.24 -16.24
C LYS A 78 11.01 12.20 -14.94
N GLU A 79 10.38 12.59 -13.84
CA GLU A 79 11.01 12.62 -12.52
C GLU A 79 11.50 11.24 -12.08
N MET A 80 10.75 10.17 -12.35
CA MET A 80 11.17 8.79 -12.08
C MET A 80 12.47 8.44 -12.80
N LYS A 81 12.58 8.79 -14.09
CA LYS A 81 13.80 8.59 -14.89
C LYS A 81 14.99 9.37 -14.32
N GLU A 82 14.78 10.63 -13.95
CA GLU A 82 15.80 11.45 -13.31
C GLU A 82 16.24 10.90 -11.95
N ALA A 83 15.28 10.40 -11.14
CA ALA A 83 15.56 9.81 -9.84
C ALA A 83 16.39 8.51 -9.99
N ALA A 84 16.04 7.64 -10.94
CA ALA A 84 16.84 6.46 -11.27
C ALA A 84 18.26 6.83 -11.66
N LYS A 85 18.45 7.82 -12.55
CA LYS A 85 19.76 8.30 -12.97
C LYS A 85 20.58 8.85 -11.80
N LYS A 86 19.96 9.65 -10.91
CA LYS A 86 20.62 10.19 -9.71
C LYS A 86 21.07 9.08 -8.75
N ALA A 87 20.29 7.98 -8.67
CA ALA A 87 20.61 6.79 -7.90
C ALA A 87 21.64 5.86 -8.58
N GLY A 88 22.19 6.23 -9.75
CA GLY A 88 23.12 5.41 -10.51
C GLY A 88 22.48 4.20 -11.18
N ARG A 89 21.16 4.21 -11.37
CA ARG A 89 20.38 3.15 -12.00
C ARG A 89 20.10 3.45 -13.47
N LYS A 90 19.81 2.40 -14.25
CA LYS A 90 19.27 2.54 -15.59
C LYS A 90 17.89 3.21 -15.54
N GLU A 91 17.58 4.08 -16.50
CA GLU A 91 16.25 4.66 -16.60
C GLU A 91 15.19 3.56 -16.81
N PRO A 92 14.10 3.57 -16.02
CA PRO A 92 13.02 2.60 -16.20
C PRO A 92 12.21 2.87 -17.48
N ASN A 93 11.64 1.81 -18.04
CA ASN A 93 10.56 1.93 -19.00
C ASN A 93 9.27 2.25 -18.23
N VAL A 94 8.73 3.45 -18.40
CA VAL A 94 7.54 3.93 -17.68
C VAL A 94 6.36 4.05 -18.63
N ILE A 95 5.23 3.43 -18.29
CA ILE A 95 3.95 3.68 -18.93
C ILE A 95 2.99 4.38 -17.98
N SER A 96 2.34 5.44 -18.46
CA SER A 96 1.30 6.18 -17.75
C SER A 96 -0.07 5.75 -18.25
N ILE A 97 -0.88 5.19 -17.35
CA ILE A 97 -2.19 4.60 -17.67
C ILE A 97 -3.28 5.48 -17.05
N LYS A 98 -4.24 5.96 -17.86
CA LYS A 98 -5.45 6.58 -17.32
C LYS A 98 -6.31 5.52 -16.67
N LEU A 99 -6.44 5.56 -15.34
CA LEU A 99 -7.07 4.51 -14.56
C LEU A 99 -8.08 5.06 -13.54
N ASP A 100 -9.32 4.60 -13.63
CA ASP A 100 -10.27 4.62 -12.53
C ASP A 100 -10.41 3.21 -11.96
N VAL A 101 -9.91 2.98 -10.73
CA VAL A 101 -9.92 1.65 -10.10
C VAL A 101 -11.34 1.14 -9.79
N SER A 102 -12.34 2.03 -9.71
CA SER A 102 -13.74 1.66 -9.46
C SER A 102 -14.48 1.20 -10.73
N ASP A 103 -13.89 1.42 -11.91
CA ASP A 103 -14.43 1.02 -13.21
C ASP A 103 -13.72 -0.23 -13.73
N GLN A 104 -14.48 -1.30 -13.93
CA GLN A 104 -13.95 -2.58 -14.40
C GLN A 104 -13.31 -2.50 -15.78
N GLU A 105 -13.92 -1.79 -16.73
CA GLU A 105 -13.40 -1.67 -18.10
C GLU A 105 -12.06 -0.93 -18.08
N SER A 106 -11.97 0.17 -17.31
CA SER A 106 -10.73 0.91 -17.11
C SER A 106 -9.61 0.03 -16.52
N VAL A 107 -9.94 -0.85 -15.58
CA VAL A 107 -8.97 -1.77 -14.96
C VAL A 107 -8.55 -2.89 -15.91
N ASP A 108 -9.50 -3.51 -16.62
CA ASP A 108 -9.22 -4.57 -17.60
C ASP A 108 -8.33 -4.04 -18.74
N ASP A 109 -8.56 -2.80 -19.20
CA ASP A 109 -7.73 -2.16 -20.21
C ASP A 109 -6.34 -1.79 -19.70
N ALA A 110 -6.22 -1.37 -18.45
CA ALA A 110 -4.92 -1.16 -17.82
C ALA A 110 -4.09 -2.45 -17.77
N ALA A 111 -4.69 -3.57 -17.38
CA ALA A 111 -4.01 -4.86 -17.36
C ALA A 111 -3.56 -5.30 -18.76
N LYS A 112 -4.38 -5.10 -19.80
CA LYS A 112 -4.00 -5.37 -21.20
C LYS A 112 -2.83 -4.49 -21.66
N GLN A 113 -2.79 -3.21 -21.26
CA GLN A 113 -1.68 -2.32 -21.60
C GLN A 113 -0.38 -2.81 -20.93
N ILE A 114 -0.42 -3.20 -19.65
CA ILE A 114 0.74 -3.76 -18.95
C ILE A 114 1.20 -5.07 -19.62
N GLU A 115 0.27 -5.94 -19.97
CA GLU A 115 0.58 -7.20 -20.68
C GLU A 115 1.26 -6.95 -22.02
N LYS A 116 0.73 -6.03 -22.79
CA LYS A 116 1.26 -5.68 -24.12
C LYS A 116 2.67 -5.10 -24.06
N GLU A 117 2.92 -4.18 -23.10
CA GLU A 117 4.18 -3.43 -23.04
C GLU A 117 5.27 -4.18 -22.26
N PHE A 118 4.89 -4.93 -21.23
CA PHE A 118 5.83 -5.56 -20.30
C PHE A 118 5.73 -7.11 -20.27
N GLY A 119 4.60 -7.67 -20.64
CA GLY A 119 4.35 -9.10 -20.70
C GLY A 119 4.02 -9.75 -19.36
N GLU A 120 4.58 -9.26 -18.25
CA GLU A 120 4.50 -9.84 -16.90
C GLU A 120 4.47 -8.75 -15.81
N LEU A 121 4.16 -9.16 -14.58
CA LEU A 121 4.20 -8.29 -13.41
C LEU A 121 4.87 -9.00 -12.23
N ASP A 122 5.72 -8.30 -11.48
CA ASP A 122 6.34 -8.79 -10.24
C ASP A 122 5.64 -8.23 -8.99
N ILE A 123 5.27 -6.93 -9.01
CA ILE A 123 4.76 -6.20 -7.85
C ILE A 123 3.54 -5.36 -8.23
N LEU A 124 2.46 -5.51 -7.47
CA LEU A 124 1.29 -4.62 -7.50
C LEU A 124 1.21 -3.82 -6.21
N ILE A 125 1.09 -2.49 -6.32
CA ILE A 125 0.79 -1.59 -5.21
C ILE A 125 -0.63 -1.03 -5.37
N ASN A 126 -1.58 -1.56 -4.62
CA ASN A 126 -2.94 -1.03 -4.50
C ASN A 126 -2.93 0.16 -3.54
N ASN A 127 -2.60 1.35 -4.05
CA ASN A 127 -2.50 2.58 -3.27
C ASN A 127 -3.67 3.55 -3.51
N ALA A 128 -4.36 3.49 -4.63
CA ALA A 128 -5.52 4.35 -4.89
C ALA A 128 -6.52 4.29 -3.72
N GLY A 129 -7.01 5.45 -3.28
CA GLY A 129 -7.91 5.54 -2.13
C GLY A 129 -8.85 6.74 -2.19
N TYR A 130 -9.90 6.65 -1.41
CA TYR A 130 -10.91 7.69 -1.20
C TYR A 130 -11.28 7.75 0.28
N LEU A 131 -11.62 8.93 0.78
CA LEU A 131 -12.06 9.22 2.14
C LEU A 131 -13.37 10.01 2.05
N GLU A 132 -14.41 9.52 2.73
CA GLU A 132 -15.70 10.21 2.84
C GLU A 132 -15.63 11.43 3.76
N GLU A 133 -16.63 12.28 3.68
CA GLU A 133 -16.84 13.33 4.66
C GLU A 133 -17.11 12.72 6.04
N PHE A 134 -16.46 13.25 7.08
CA PHE A 134 -16.57 12.75 8.46
C PHE A 134 -17.94 13.08 9.05
N LYS A 135 -18.88 12.12 9.01
CA LYS A 135 -20.24 12.22 9.57
C LYS A 135 -20.65 10.93 10.27
N LYS A 136 -21.50 11.04 11.27
CA LYS A 136 -22.13 9.87 11.88
C LYS A 136 -22.97 9.13 10.84
N ILE A 137 -23.13 7.82 11.00
CA ILE A 137 -23.83 6.96 10.03
C ILE A 137 -25.21 7.53 9.65
N GLY A 138 -26.02 7.99 10.60
CA GLY A 138 -27.33 8.55 10.33
C GLY A 138 -27.34 9.94 9.68
N GLU A 139 -26.18 10.58 9.55
CA GLU A 139 -26.00 11.93 8.99
C GLU A 139 -25.16 11.90 7.70
N SER A 140 -24.56 10.76 7.37
CA SER A 140 -23.69 10.60 6.19
C SER A 140 -24.49 10.59 4.89
N ASP A 141 -23.86 11.05 3.81
CA ASP A 141 -24.39 10.87 2.46
C ASP A 141 -24.16 9.40 2.03
N PRO A 142 -25.22 8.64 1.69
CA PRO A 142 -25.07 7.25 1.25
C PRO A 142 -24.22 7.08 0.01
N ALA A 143 -24.24 8.01 -0.94
CA ALA A 143 -23.45 7.94 -2.16
C ALA A 143 -21.96 8.16 -1.87
N ASP A 144 -21.63 9.14 -1.01
CA ASP A 144 -20.26 9.41 -0.58
C ASP A 144 -19.69 8.23 0.24
N TRP A 145 -20.49 7.72 1.19
CA TRP A 145 -20.12 6.56 1.99
C TRP A 145 -19.87 5.31 1.13
N TRP A 146 -20.74 5.03 0.13
CA TRP A 146 -20.61 3.88 -0.75
C TRP A 146 -19.41 4.02 -1.69
N ARG A 147 -19.09 5.23 -2.12
CA ARG A 147 -17.91 5.51 -2.94
C ARG A 147 -16.60 5.06 -2.30
N VAL A 148 -16.51 5.10 -0.95
CA VAL A 148 -15.36 4.53 -0.24
C VAL A 148 -15.19 3.06 -0.58
N TRP A 149 -16.27 2.29 -0.56
CA TRP A 149 -16.25 0.86 -0.88
C TRP A 149 -15.91 0.60 -2.34
N GLU A 150 -16.42 1.42 -3.24
CA GLU A 150 -16.09 1.30 -4.66
C GLU A 150 -14.61 1.52 -4.92
N VAL A 151 -14.01 2.54 -4.31
CA VAL A 151 -12.60 2.87 -4.54
C VAL A 151 -11.67 2.01 -3.68
N ASN A 152 -11.96 1.84 -2.38
CA ASN A 152 -11.03 1.23 -1.44
C ASN A 152 -11.14 -0.30 -1.35
N ILE A 153 -12.23 -0.91 -1.81
CA ILE A 153 -12.45 -2.37 -1.76
C ILE A 153 -12.66 -2.96 -3.15
N LYS A 154 -13.68 -2.51 -3.89
CA LYS A 154 -13.92 -2.99 -5.26
C LYS A 154 -12.72 -2.70 -6.15
N GLY A 155 -12.10 -1.52 -6.01
CA GLY A 155 -10.91 -1.14 -6.76
C GLY A 155 -9.74 -2.12 -6.61
N PRO A 156 -9.19 -2.34 -5.42
CA PRO A 156 -8.15 -3.33 -5.18
C PRO A 156 -8.52 -4.75 -5.62
N TYR A 157 -9.78 -5.15 -5.44
CA TYR A 157 -10.28 -6.44 -5.95
C TYR A 157 -10.20 -6.50 -7.48
N LEU A 158 -10.72 -5.51 -8.20
CA LEU A 158 -10.69 -5.48 -9.67
C LEU A 158 -9.25 -5.49 -10.19
N VAL A 159 -8.38 -4.64 -9.61
CA VAL A 159 -6.98 -4.55 -10.03
C VAL A 159 -6.23 -5.85 -9.75
N ALA A 160 -6.39 -6.45 -8.58
CA ALA A 160 -5.78 -7.74 -8.26
C ALA A 160 -6.29 -8.84 -9.21
N ARG A 161 -7.63 -8.94 -9.41
CA ARG A 161 -8.25 -9.91 -10.33
C ARG A 161 -7.68 -9.80 -11.74
N ALA A 162 -7.52 -8.59 -12.27
CA ALA A 162 -7.02 -8.38 -13.64
C ALA A 162 -5.50 -8.64 -13.76
N THR A 163 -4.71 -8.43 -12.68
CA THR A 163 -3.25 -8.52 -12.74
C THR A 163 -2.68 -9.81 -12.18
N ILE A 164 -3.42 -10.61 -11.41
CA ILE A 164 -2.98 -11.93 -10.92
C ILE A 164 -2.47 -12.83 -12.07
N PRO A 165 -3.13 -12.92 -13.24
CA PRO A 165 -2.57 -13.68 -14.36
C PRO A 165 -1.18 -13.23 -14.78
N LEU A 166 -0.87 -11.93 -14.74
CA LEU A 166 0.44 -11.39 -15.08
C LEU A 166 1.48 -11.68 -14.00
N LEU A 167 1.10 -11.60 -12.71
CA LEU A 167 1.95 -11.98 -11.56
C LEU A 167 2.34 -13.45 -11.60
N LYS A 168 1.48 -14.32 -12.12
CA LYS A 168 1.73 -15.77 -12.23
C LYS A 168 2.66 -16.16 -13.37
N LYS A 169 2.83 -15.31 -14.41
CA LYS A 169 3.60 -15.65 -15.61
C LYS A 169 5.07 -15.95 -15.32
N LYS A 170 5.69 -15.19 -14.42
CA LYS A 170 7.11 -15.33 -14.09
C LYS A 170 7.31 -16.36 -12.98
N SER A 171 7.95 -17.51 -13.29
CA SER A 171 8.15 -18.60 -12.31
C SER A 171 8.98 -18.15 -11.10
N GLN A 172 10.02 -17.36 -11.32
CA GLN A 172 10.93 -16.80 -10.30
C GLN A 172 10.60 -15.31 -10.00
N GLY A 173 9.35 -14.88 -10.19
CA GLY A 173 8.91 -13.53 -9.90
C GLY A 173 8.69 -13.27 -8.40
N LEU A 174 8.65 -12.01 -8.01
CA LEU A 174 8.33 -11.60 -6.63
C LEU A 174 6.86 -11.89 -6.27
N LYS A 175 5.95 -11.80 -7.26
CA LYS A 175 4.52 -12.16 -7.15
C LYS A 175 3.86 -11.54 -5.93
N THR A 176 4.14 -10.26 -5.69
CA THR A 176 3.75 -9.57 -4.46
C THR A 176 2.67 -8.54 -4.71
N ILE A 177 1.60 -8.57 -3.91
CA ILE A 177 0.53 -7.56 -3.88
C ILE A 177 0.56 -6.85 -2.53
N LEU A 178 0.81 -5.54 -2.54
CA LEU A 178 0.73 -4.69 -1.37
C LEU A 178 -0.55 -3.87 -1.41
N ASN A 179 -1.39 -4.00 -0.36
CA ASN A 179 -2.62 -3.25 -0.21
C ASN A 179 -2.43 -2.14 0.84
N VAL A 180 -2.60 -0.87 0.43
CA VAL A 180 -2.44 0.26 1.34
C VAL A 180 -3.67 0.38 2.24
N SER A 181 -3.54 -0.13 3.45
CA SER A 181 -4.50 -0.06 4.54
C SER A 181 -4.32 1.23 5.35
N SER A 182 -4.60 1.21 6.63
CA SER A 182 -4.45 2.33 7.55
C SER A 182 -4.41 1.83 8.99
N VAL A 183 -3.76 2.58 9.88
CA VAL A 183 -3.90 2.37 11.33
C VAL A 183 -5.35 2.51 11.77
N GLY A 184 -6.15 3.33 11.05
CA GLY A 184 -7.59 3.47 11.25
C GLY A 184 -8.39 2.16 11.10
N ALA A 185 -7.80 1.09 10.54
CA ALA A 185 -8.40 -0.24 10.51
C ALA A 185 -8.54 -0.88 11.91
N HIS A 186 -7.77 -0.42 12.89
CA HIS A 186 -7.64 -1.06 14.21
C HIS A 186 -8.29 -0.29 15.36
N PHE A 187 -8.83 0.90 15.11
CA PHE A 187 -9.54 1.67 16.13
C PHE A 187 -10.83 2.28 15.58
N LEU A 188 -11.71 2.67 16.48
CA LEU A 188 -12.99 3.27 16.12
C LEU A 188 -12.92 4.79 16.26
N LEU A 189 -12.93 5.48 15.14
CA LEU A 189 -13.05 6.91 15.07
C LEU A 189 -14.43 7.29 14.53
N THR A 190 -15.20 8.03 15.33
CA THR A 190 -16.53 8.48 14.92
C THR A 190 -16.48 9.34 13.65
N GLY A 191 -17.33 9.04 12.69
CA GLY A 191 -17.48 9.81 11.46
C GLY A 191 -16.79 9.24 10.23
N ALA A 192 -15.91 8.25 10.37
CA ALA A 192 -15.17 7.65 9.27
C ALA A 192 -15.48 6.15 9.10
N SER A 193 -16.75 5.77 9.24
CA SER A 193 -17.15 4.35 9.26
C SER A 193 -16.88 3.64 7.93
N GLY A 194 -17.13 4.28 6.80
CA GLY A 194 -16.86 3.70 5.48
C GLY A 194 -15.37 3.44 5.28
N TYR A 195 -14.55 4.46 5.53
CA TYR A 195 -13.09 4.38 5.36
C TYR A 195 -12.45 3.33 6.27
N GLN A 196 -12.73 3.39 7.58
CA GLN A 196 -12.12 2.48 8.55
C GLN A 196 -12.51 1.02 8.29
N MET A 197 -13.79 0.74 8.01
CA MET A 197 -14.26 -0.59 7.64
C MET A 197 -13.61 -1.05 6.33
N GLY A 198 -13.49 -0.18 5.32
CA GLY A 198 -12.81 -0.48 4.07
C GLY A 198 -11.33 -0.84 4.29
N LYS A 199 -10.62 -0.07 5.14
CA LYS A 199 -9.20 -0.35 5.44
C LYS A 199 -9.01 -1.64 6.26
N LEU A 200 -9.96 -1.99 7.13
CA LEU A 200 -10.02 -3.28 7.81
C LEU A 200 -10.25 -4.44 6.81
N ALA A 201 -11.19 -4.26 5.88
CA ALA A 201 -11.48 -5.25 4.86
C ALA A 201 -10.27 -5.55 3.95
N LEU A 202 -9.42 -4.56 3.66
CA LEU A 202 -8.17 -4.77 2.90
C LEU A 202 -7.17 -5.70 3.62
N ILE A 203 -7.13 -5.69 4.95
CA ILE A 203 -6.28 -6.62 5.70
C ILE A 203 -6.80 -8.05 5.48
N ARG A 204 -8.11 -8.26 5.60
CA ARG A 204 -8.72 -9.57 5.33
C ARG A 204 -8.59 -9.97 3.86
N PHE A 205 -8.70 -9.04 2.93
CA PHE A 205 -8.48 -9.30 1.50
C PHE A 205 -7.04 -9.78 1.23
N SER A 206 -6.03 -9.23 1.90
CA SER A 206 -4.66 -9.72 1.81
C SER A 206 -4.52 -11.17 2.30
N GLU A 207 -5.23 -11.55 3.36
CA GLU A 207 -5.25 -12.95 3.84
C GLU A 207 -5.90 -13.88 2.80
N PHE A 208 -7.00 -13.48 2.15
CA PHE A 208 -7.64 -14.27 1.09
C PHE A 208 -6.73 -14.48 -0.12
N ILE A 209 -6.03 -13.45 -0.58
CA ILE A 209 -5.07 -13.59 -1.69
C ILE A 209 -4.02 -14.66 -1.37
N ASN A 210 -3.46 -14.64 -0.16
CA ASN A 210 -2.47 -15.66 0.23
C ASN A 210 -3.09 -17.07 0.30
N ALA A 211 -4.28 -17.21 0.85
CA ALA A 211 -4.95 -18.51 1.00
C ALA A 211 -5.38 -19.10 -0.35
N GLU A 212 -5.92 -18.28 -1.25
CA GLU A 212 -6.44 -18.74 -2.55
C GLU A 212 -5.34 -19.03 -3.57
N TYR A 213 -4.19 -18.35 -3.45
CA TYR A 213 -3.08 -18.43 -4.41
C TYR A 213 -1.77 -18.93 -3.79
N GLU A 214 -1.83 -19.65 -2.67
CA GLU A 214 -0.67 -20.25 -2.01
C GLU A 214 0.15 -21.10 -2.97
N ASN A 215 -0.52 -22.00 -3.71
CA ASN A 215 0.12 -22.90 -4.67
C ASN A 215 0.72 -22.17 -5.89
N ASP A 216 0.27 -20.96 -6.19
CA ASP A 216 0.81 -20.10 -7.23
C ASP A 216 1.99 -19.25 -6.73
N GLY A 217 2.21 -19.26 -5.43
CA GLY A 217 3.26 -18.52 -4.74
C GLY A 217 3.03 -17.01 -4.67
N LEU A 218 1.77 -16.53 -4.73
CA LEU A 218 1.46 -15.13 -4.50
C LEU A 218 1.65 -14.76 -3.03
N LEU A 219 2.17 -13.55 -2.81
CA LEU A 219 2.24 -12.93 -1.48
C LEU A 219 1.39 -11.66 -1.47
N SER A 220 0.73 -11.42 -0.35
CA SER A 220 0.02 -10.16 -0.14
C SER A 220 0.19 -9.68 1.29
N TYR A 221 0.40 -8.36 1.44
CA TYR A 221 0.52 -7.64 2.71
C TYR A 221 -0.48 -6.51 2.76
N ALA A 222 -0.92 -6.15 3.96
CA ALA A 222 -1.66 -4.91 4.20
C ALA A 222 -0.77 -3.93 4.95
N VAL A 223 -0.65 -2.68 4.46
CA VAL A 223 0.32 -1.72 5.01
C VAL A 223 -0.33 -0.40 5.38
N HIS A 224 -0.08 0.07 6.61
CA HIS A 224 -0.31 1.46 6.99
C HIS A 224 0.86 2.33 6.51
N PRO A 225 0.60 3.37 5.71
CA PRO A 225 1.66 4.16 5.10
C PRO A 225 2.27 5.25 6.01
N GLY A 226 1.77 5.40 7.24
CA GLY A 226 2.01 6.55 8.10
C GLY A 226 0.95 7.62 7.96
N GLY A 227 1.03 8.64 8.82
CA GLY A 227 0.18 9.83 8.81
C GLY A 227 0.75 10.89 7.86
N VAL A 228 0.53 10.73 6.56
CA VAL A 228 1.07 11.63 5.52
C VAL A 228 0.05 12.70 5.13
N ALA A 229 0.46 13.98 5.11
CA ALA A 229 -0.38 15.12 4.73
C ALA A 229 -0.69 15.15 3.21
N THR A 230 -1.39 14.12 2.72
CA THR A 230 -1.84 14.00 1.33
C THR A 230 -3.12 14.80 1.07
N GLU A 231 -3.48 14.99 -0.21
CA GLU A 231 -4.78 15.58 -0.58
C GLU A 231 -5.97 14.79 0.00
N LEU A 232 -5.86 13.46 0.09
CA LEU A 232 -6.87 12.64 0.75
C LEU A 232 -6.96 12.96 2.24
N ALA A 233 -5.83 13.05 2.94
CA ALA A 233 -5.79 13.31 4.37
C ALA A 233 -6.26 14.73 4.75
N LYS A 234 -6.21 15.71 3.83
CA LYS A 234 -6.81 17.04 4.04
C LYS A 234 -8.33 16.99 4.22
N GLY A 235 -9.01 15.93 3.78
CA GLY A 235 -10.43 15.68 4.06
C GLY A 235 -10.72 15.29 5.51
N MET A 236 -9.71 15.00 6.33
CA MET A 236 -9.87 14.71 7.75
C MET A 236 -10.20 16.00 8.52
N PRO A 237 -10.93 15.89 9.64
CA PRO A 237 -11.17 17.02 10.52
C PRO A 237 -9.87 17.71 10.98
N GLU A 238 -9.88 19.03 11.09
CA GLU A 238 -8.69 19.83 11.38
C GLU A 238 -7.96 19.39 12.67
N TYR A 239 -8.70 19.00 13.70
CA TYR A 239 -8.11 18.52 14.97
C TYR A 239 -7.25 17.24 14.80
N MET A 240 -7.41 16.52 13.67
CA MET A 240 -6.61 15.34 13.34
C MET A 240 -5.37 15.66 12.51
N HIS A 241 -5.22 16.88 12.00
CA HIS A 241 -4.08 17.21 11.13
C HIS A 241 -2.73 17.13 11.86
N SER A 242 -2.73 17.21 13.19
CA SER A 242 -1.50 17.04 14.01
C SER A 242 -0.86 15.64 13.94
N VAL A 243 -1.63 14.62 13.51
CA VAL A 243 -1.09 13.26 13.30
C VAL A 243 -0.53 13.05 11.88
N LEU A 244 -0.63 14.06 11.02
CA LEU A 244 -0.15 14.02 9.64
C LEU A 244 1.28 14.59 9.55
N SER A 245 2.21 13.98 10.28
CA SER A 245 3.60 14.46 10.41
C SER A 245 4.61 13.65 9.59
N ASP A 246 4.18 12.51 9.01
CA ASP A 246 5.08 11.61 8.33
C ASP A 246 5.36 12.05 6.89
N GLN A 247 6.60 11.85 6.44
CA GLN A 247 7.00 12.18 5.08
C GLN A 247 6.55 11.10 4.09
N PRO A 248 6.09 11.48 2.88
CA PRO A 248 5.69 10.51 1.84
C PRO A 248 6.79 9.51 1.48
N ALA A 249 8.06 9.93 1.55
CA ALA A 249 9.23 9.10 1.30
C ALA A 249 9.31 7.89 2.25
N LEU A 250 8.90 8.03 3.53
CA LEU A 250 8.85 6.91 4.47
C LEU A 250 7.97 5.79 3.94
N ALA A 251 6.76 6.11 3.49
CA ALA A 251 5.84 5.12 2.92
C ALA A 251 6.42 4.51 1.64
N GLY A 252 6.90 5.34 0.70
CA GLY A 252 7.45 4.89 -0.58
C GLY A 252 8.62 3.92 -0.41
N ASP A 253 9.60 4.29 0.41
CA ASP A 253 10.80 3.50 0.66
C ASP A 253 10.48 2.22 1.45
N SER A 254 9.55 2.27 2.42
CA SER A 254 9.05 1.08 3.13
C SER A 254 8.35 0.10 2.19
N PHE A 255 7.58 0.58 1.20
CA PHE A 255 6.91 -0.29 0.24
C PHE A 255 7.93 -0.97 -0.69
N VAL A 256 9.00 -0.27 -1.08
CA VAL A 256 10.13 -0.88 -1.79
C VAL A 256 10.75 -1.97 -0.93
N TRP A 257 11.12 -1.67 0.32
CA TRP A 257 11.71 -2.64 1.24
C TRP A 257 10.84 -3.89 1.40
N LEU A 258 9.53 -3.72 1.60
CA LEU A 258 8.58 -4.82 1.79
C LEU A 258 8.45 -5.73 0.56
N THR A 259 8.65 -5.20 -0.64
CA THR A 259 8.35 -5.91 -1.90
C THR A 259 9.58 -6.24 -2.75
N ALA A 260 10.75 -5.67 -2.44
CA ALA A 260 12.00 -5.93 -3.17
C ALA A 260 12.50 -7.37 -3.01
N GLU A 261 12.10 -8.05 -1.96
CA GLU A 261 12.40 -9.44 -1.68
C GLU A 261 11.12 -10.19 -1.26
N ARG A 262 11.12 -11.50 -1.43
CA ARG A 262 10.01 -12.33 -0.96
C ARG A 262 10.06 -12.48 0.55
N ARG A 263 9.02 -12.03 1.23
CA ARG A 263 8.89 -12.08 2.70
C ARG A 263 7.68 -12.94 3.09
N GLU A 264 7.80 -14.26 2.86
CA GLU A 264 6.72 -15.23 3.13
C GLU A 264 6.20 -15.14 4.58
N TRP A 265 7.07 -14.83 5.52
CA TRP A 265 6.73 -14.68 6.93
C TRP A 265 5.77 -13.51 7.22
N LEU A 266 5.64 -12.55 6.28
CA LEU A 266 4.65 -11.47 6.35
C LEU A 266 3.36 -11.76 5.58
N ALA A 267 3.24 -12.92 4.93
CA ALA A 267 2.06 -13.26 4.13
C ALA A 267 0.75 -13.08 4.92
N GLY A 268 -0.18 -12.26 4.41
CA GLY A 268 -1.47 -11.96 5.02
C GLY A 268 -1.40 -11.11 6.30
N ARG A 269 -0.25 -10.48 6.60
CA ARG A 269 -0.06 -9.69 7.81
C ARG A 269 -0.18 -8.20 7.54
N TYR A 270 -0.48 -7.47 8.60
CA TYR A 270 -0.44 -6.02 8.63
C TYR A 270 0.94 -5.53 9.06
N VAL A 271 1.42 -4.46 8.40
CA VAL A 271 2.69 -3.78 8.73
C VAL A 271 2.43 -2.27 8.75
N ALA A 272 3.13 -1.51 9.59
CA ALA A 272 3.13 -0.05 9.52
C ALA A 272 4.48 0.44 8.98
N ALA A 273 4.45 1.35 8.01
CA ALA A 273 5.65 1.96 7.44
C ALA A 273 6.46 2.77 8.48
N THR A 274 5.79 3.20 9.54
CA THR A 274 6.40 3.93 10.65
C THR A 274 7.25 3.05 11.57
N TRP A 275 7.11 1.72 11.51
CA TRP A 275 7.94 0.81 12.30
C TRP A 275 9.37 0.77 11.76
N ASP A 276 10.33 0.51 12.66
CA ASP A 276 11.69 0.18 12.23
C ASP A 276 11.75 -1.21 11.63
N MET A 277 12.13 -1.31 10.36
CA MET A 277 12.10 -2.58 9.61
C MET A 277 13.21 -3.54 10.02
N ASN A 278 14.31 -3.06 10.61
CA ASN A 278 15.33 -3.92 11.19
C ASN A 278 14.83 -4.56 12.48
N GLU A 279 14.22 -3.76 13.38
CA GLU A 279 13.60 -4.29 14.59
C GLU A 279 12.40 -5.22 14.29
N LEU A 280 11.69 -4.98 13.19
CA LEU A 280 10.64 -5.87 12.71
C LEU A 280 11.23 -7.24 12.28
N LEU A 281 12.37 -7.25 11.61
CA LEU A 281 13.09 -8.50 11.25
C LEU A 281 13.51 -9.27 12.50
N ASP A 282 14.01 -8.59 13.53
CA ASP A 282 14.42 -9.22 14.81
C ASP A 282 13.24 -9.92 15.51
N LYS A 283 12.02 -9.47 15.25
CA LYS A 283 10.78 -10.06 15.79
C LYS A 283 10.22 -11.20 14.95
N ARG A 284 10.83 -11.56 13.81
CA ARG A 284 10.31 -12.53 12.85
C ARG A 284 9.88 -13.86 13.50
N GLU A 285 10.76 -14.50 14.27
CA GLU A 285 10.45 -15.79 14.91
C GLU A 285 9.23 -15.69 15.83
N ASN A 286 9.11 -14.60 16.58
CA ASN A 286 7.97 -14.36 17.46
C ASN A 286 6.67 -14.12 16.66
N ILE A 287 6.77 -13.40 15.54
CA ILE A 287 5.63 -13.14 14.64
C ILE A 287 5.11 -14.44 14.04
N GLU A 288 6.01 -15.30 13.53
CA GLU A 288 5.65 -16.58 12.92
C GLU A 288 5.09 -17.54 13.99
N LYS A 289 5.79 -17.73 15.11
CA LYS A 289 5.42 -18.66 16.17
C LYS A 289 4.05 -18.36 16.79
N ASN A 290 3.73 -17.10 16.99
CA ASN A 290 2.51 -16.65 17.67
C ASN A 290 1.44 -16.14 16.70
N ASP A 291 1.66 -16.28 15.38
CA ASP A 291 0.79 -15.81 14.30
C ASP A 291 0.32 -14.34 14.48
N LEU A 292 1.26 -13.45 14.83
CA LEU A 292 0.98 -12.04 15.13
C LEU A 292 0.67 -11.22 13.86
N LEU A 293 0.23 -9.97 14.04
CA LEU A 293 -0.04 -8.97 12.99
C LEU A 293 -1.19 -9.37 12.05
N ARG A 294 -2.15 -10.15 12.54
CA ARG A 294 -3.38 -10.55 11.85
C ARG A 294 -4.60 -10.08 12.60
N ILE A 295 -5.73 -9.98 11.88
CA ILE A 295 -7.02 -9.73 12.52
C ILE A 295 -7.52 -11.02 13.14
N ARG A 296 -7.78 -10.98 14.45
CA ARG A 296 -8.31 -12.11 15.24
C ARG A 296 -9.41 -11.65 16.18
N LEU A 297 -10.31 -12.57 16.50
CA LEU A 297 -11.20 -12.42 17.63
C LEU A 297 -10.39 -12.67 18.91
N ASP A 298 -10.36 -11.68 19.80
CA ASP A 298 -9.79 -11.85 21.14
C ASP A 298 -10.83 -12.59 22.02
N VAL A 299 -10.46 -13.75 22.51
CA VAL A 299 -11.31 -14.59 23.39
C VAL A 299 -10.80 -14.62 24.83
N GLY A 300 -9.83 -13.76 25.18
CA GLY A 300 -9.35 -13.56 26.55
C GLY A 300 -8.63 -14.80 27.12
N GLN A 301 -7.75 -15.44 26.36
CA GLN A 301 -6.90 -16.55 26.83
C GLN A 301 -5.67 -16.04 27.54
#